data_9a7a2c8b75a6db201635e4c0bbc97be5
#
_entry.id   9a7a2c8b75a6db201635e4c0bbc97be5
#
_cell.length_a   1.000
_cell.length_b   1.000
_cell.length_c   1.000
_cell.angle_alpha   90.00
_cell.angle_beta   90.00
_cell.angle_gamma   90.00
#
_symmetry.space_group_name_H-M   'P 1'
#
loop_
_entity.id
_entity.type
_entity.pdbx_description
1 polymer ?
#
loop_
_entity_poly.entity_id
_entity_poly.type
_entity_poly.pdbx_seq_one_letter_code
_entity_poly.pdbx_strand_id
1 'polypeptide(L)'
;MKHFIALTALAALTVLTGCRREDIREMTVSMPGLTEADKAKVVEALAKYNGVEKDSYKWDMNAKTLTLRYDSMQIAQANIRYAIDEKGVKVAFPAKTDNRAGH
;
A
#
# COMPACT_ATOMS: atom_id res chain seq x y z
N MET A 1 -16.09 1.79 -42.56
CA MET A 1 -14.77 2.30 -42.51
C MET A 1 -14.42 2.93 -41.23
N LYS A 2 -15.21 3.87 -40.74
CA LYS A 2 -14.89 4.50 -39.52
C LYS A 2 -14.83 3.54 -38.36
N HIS A 3 -15.59 2.47 -38.45
CA HIS A 3 -15.60 1.53 -37.36
C HIS A 3 -14.26 0.81 -37.20
N PHE A 4 -13.59 0.59 -38.29
CA PHE A 4 -12.32 -0.10 -38.23
C PHE A 4 -11.28 0.75 -37.50
N ILE A 5 -11.33 2.05 -37.70
CA ILE A 5 -10.37 2.93 -37.07
C ILE A 5 -10.58 2.92 -35.58
N ALA A 6 -11.84 2.92 -35.14
CA ALA A 6 -12.14 2.91 -33.72
C ALA A 6 -11.64 1.63 -33.06
N LEU A 7 -11.82 0.51 -33.72
CA LEU A 7 -11.38 -0.75 -33.17
C LEU A 7 -9.87 -0.80 -33.05
N THR A 8 -9.19 -0.24 -34.01
CA THR A 8 -7.74 -0.24 -33.98
C THR A 8 -7.23 0.56 -32.79
N ALA A 9 -7.86 1.70 -32.53
CA ALA A 9 -7.45 2.54 -31.44
C ALA A 9 -7.63 1.81 -30.10
N LEU A 10 -8.73 1.09 -29.99
CA LEU A 10 -9.02 0.38 -28.77
C LEU A 10 -7.97 -0.72 -28.51
N ALA A 11 -7.60 -1.41 -29.58
CA ALA A 11 -6.61 -2.46 -29.44
C ALA A 11 -5.27 -1.90 -28.98
N ALA A 12 -4.93 -0.73 -29.48
CA ALA A 12 -3.67 -0.11 -29.09
C ALA A 12 -3.67 0.23 -27.62
N LEU A 13 -4.79 0.72 -27.09
CA LEU A 13 -4.86 1.06 -25.69
C LEU A 13 -4.71 -0.18 -24.83
N THR A 14 -5.30 -1.28 -25.26
CA THR A 14 -5.20 -2.51 -24.52
C THR A 14 -3.75 -2.97 -24.41
N VAL A 15 -3.01 -2.84 -25.50
CA VAL A 15 -1.63 -3.26 -25.51
C VAL A 15 -0.81 -2.41 -24.53
N LEU A 16 -1.06 -1.10 -24.53
CA LEU A 16 -0.32 -0.23 -23.65
C LEU A 16 -0.59 -0.59 -22.18
N THR A 17 -1.82 -0.90 -21.87
CA THR A 17 -2.18 -1.27 -20.52
C THR A 17 -1.43 -2.54 -20.12
N GLY A 18 -1.27 -3.47 -21.02
CA GLY A 18 -0.60 -4.71 -20.72
C GLY A 18 0.88 -4.55 -20.44
N CYS A 19 1.46 -3.41 -20.78
CA CYS A 19 2.87 -3.21 -20.55
C CYS A 19 3.20 -2.69 -19.16
N ARG A 20 2.20 -2.32 -18.38
CA ARG A 20 2.46 -1.79 -17.05
C ARG A 20 2.92 -2.87 -16.12
N ARG A 21 3.85 -2.52 -15.24
CA ARG A 21 4.32 -3.45 -14.27
C ARG A 21 3.98 -2.99 -12.89
N GLU A 22 3.27 -3.81 -12.15
CA GLU A 22 2.87 -3.52 -10.79
C GLU A 22 2.79 -4.81 -10.03
N ASP A 23 2.95 -4.74 -8.73
CA ASP A 23 2.78 -5.90 -7.88
C ASP A 23 2.03 -5.44 -6.65
N ILE A 24 0.73 -5.32 -6.78
CA ILE A 24 -0.11 -4.81 -5.70
C ILE A 24 -0.34 -5.89 -4.65
N ARG A 25 0.01 -5.60 -3.42
CA ARG A 25 -0.16 -6.53 -2.32
C ARG A 25 -0.90 -5.86 -1.19
N GLU A 26 -1.45 -6.67 -0.30
CA GLU A 26 -2.16 -6.15 0.84
C GLU A 26 -1.36 -6.43 2.10
N MET A 27 -1.36 -5.51 3.05
CA MET A 27 -0.70 -5.75 4.33
C MET A 27 -1.57 -5.19 5.44
N THR A 28 -1.37 -5.71 6.64
CA THR A 28 -2.07 -5.23 7.83
C THR A 28 -1.01 -4.76 8.82
N VAL A 29 -1.15 -3.52 9.28
CA VAL A 29 -0.23 -2.93 10.23
C VAL A 29 -0.92 -2.90 11.59
N SER A 30 -0.27 -3.47 12.60
CA SER A 30 -0.81 -3.48 13.95
C SER A 30 -0.23 -2.30 14.72
N MET A 31 -1.10 -1.50 15.31
CA MET A 31 -0.67 -0.31 16.04
C MET A 31 -1.36 -0.30 17.41
N PRO A 32 -0.78 -1.00 18.39
CA PRO A 32 -1.44 -1.23 19.69
C PRO A 32 -2.03 -0.02 20.40
N GLY A 33 -1.45 1.13 20.23
CA GLY A 33 -1.95 2.33 20.88
C GLY A 33 -2.75 3.25 19.99
N LEU A 34 -3.25 2.74 18.87
CA LEU A 34 -3.91 3.57 17.88
C LEU A 34 -5.15 4.27 18.41
N THR A 35 -5.22 5.58 18.18
CA THR A 35 -6.39 6.38 18.57
C THR A 35 -6.93 7.06 17.31
N GLU A 36 -8.08 7.71 17.45
CA GLU A 36 -8.66 8.41 16.30
C GLU A 36 -7.74 9.53 15.84
N ALA A 37 -7.05 10.19 16.76
CA ALA A 37 -6.13 11.24 16.37
C ALA A 37 -4.93 10.68 15.60
N ASP A 38 -4.53 9.47 15.91
CA ASP A 38 -3.39 8.85 15.25
C ASP A 38 -3.65 8.53 13.80
N LYS A 39 -4.92 8.37 13.42
CA LYS A 39 -5.24 8.07 12.03
C LYS A 39 -4.71 9.16 11.11
N ALA A 40 -4.85 10.42 11.52
CA ALA A 40 -4.38 11.52 10.69
C ALA A 40 -2.86 11.47 10.55
N LYS A 41 -2.16 11.08 11.60
CA LYS A 41 -0.71 10.98 11.54
C LYS A 41 -0.28 9.90 10.59
N VAL A 42 -0.98 8.77 10.60
CA VAL A 42 -0.65 7.65 9.74
C VAL A 42 -0.89 8.04 8.29
N VAL A 43 -2.01 8.68 8.00
CA VAL A 43 -2.32 9.10 6.65
C VAL A 43 -1.25 10.07 6.16
N GLU A 44 -0.83 10.98 7.01
CA GLU A 44 0.20 11.94 6.65
C GLU A 44 1.55 11.25 6.42
N ALA A 45 1.87 10.27 7.24
CA ALA A 45 3.13 9.54 7.09
C ALA A 45 3.22 8.85 5.74
N LEU A 46 2.10 8.33 5.26
CA LEU A 46 2.08 7.56 4.02
C LEU A 46 1.79 8.41 2.79
N ALA A 47 1.41 9.66 2.99
CA ALA A 47 1.02 10.51 1.86
C ALA A 47 2.12 10.71 0.83
N LYS A 48 3.36 10.70 1.26
CA LYS A 48 4.47 10.92 0.35
C LYS A 48 4.86 9.72 -0.48
N TYR A 49 4.31 8.55 -0.18
CA TYR A 49 4.69 7.36 -0.91
C TYR A 49 3.70 7.05 -2.02
N ASN A 50 4.13 7.18 -3.26
CA ASN A 50 3.28 6.91 -4.39
C ASN A 50 2.86 5.44 -4.49
N GLY A 51 3.67 4.55 -3.95
CA GLY A 51 3.35 3.12 -4.03
C GLY A 51 2.24 2.67 -3.08
N VAL A 52 1.77 3.55 -2.18
CA VAL A 52 0.71 3.20 -1.26
C VAL A 52 -0.62 3.67 -1.84
N GLU A 53 -1.60 2.76 -1.90
CA GLU A 53 -2.92 3.13 -2.42
C GLU A 53 -3.71 3.81 -1.32
N LYS A 54 -3.85 5.12 -1.40
CA LYS A 54 -4.44 5.94 -0.35
C LYS A 54 -5.92 5.70 -0.11
N ASP A 55 -6.64 5.20 -1.08
CA ASP A 55 -8.06 4.93 -0.93
C ASP A 55 -8.34 3.48 -0.57
N SER A 56 -7.29 2.73 -0.25
CA SER A 56 -7.48 1.33 0.13
C SER A 56 -7.52 1.13 1.66
N TYR A 57 -7.35 2.18 2.44
CA TYR A 57 -7.23 2.06 3.88
C TYR A 57 -8.49 1.51 4.55
N LYS A 58 -8.31 0.47 5.36
CA LYS A 58 -9.40 -0.11 6.12
C LYS A 58 -8.97 -0.15 7.57
N TRP A 59 -9.61 0.67 8.39
CA TRP A 59 -9.26 0.78 9.80
C TRP A 59 -10.12 -0.15 10.64
N ASP A 60 -9.49 -0.84 11.59
CA ASP A 60 -10.20 -1.64 12.56
C ASP A 60 -9.78 -1.14 13.92
N MET A 61 -10.57 -0.27 14.50
CA MET A 61 -10.21 0.34 15.78
C MET A 61 -10.29 -0.62 16.95
N ASN A 62 -11.05 -1.69 16.82
CA ASN A 62 -11.12 -2.68 17.88
C ASN A 62 -9.83 -3.50 17.92
N ALA A 63 -9.34 -3.88 16.76
CA ALA A 63 -8.10 -4.64 16.66
C ALA A 63 -6.88 -3.73 16.62
N LYS A 64 -7.08 -2.42 16.45
CA LYS A 64 -6.00 -1.44 16.35
C LYS A 64 -5.12 -1.74 15.16
N THR A 65 -5.74 -1.95 14.01
CA THR A 65 -5.00 -2.26 12.78
C THR A 65 -5.44 -1.40 11.62
N LEU A 66 -4.55 -1.31 10.64
CA LEU A 66 -4.86 -0.68 9.36
C LEU A 66 -4.47 -1.68 8.28
N THR A 67 -5.42 -2.00 7.40
CA THR A 67 -5.13 -2.83 6.24
C THR A 67 -5.09 -1.91 5.03
N LEU A 68 -4.08 -2.08 4.22
CA LEU A 68 -3.91 -1.23 3.03
C LEU A 68 -3.29 -2.02 1.90
N ARG A 69 -3.33 -1.45 0.71
CA ARG A 69 -2.69 -2.06 -0.44
C ARG A 69 -1.55 -1.18 -0.90
N TYR A 70 -0.51 -1.78 -1.40
CA TYR A 70 0.67 -1.09 -1.85
C TYR A 70 1.33 -1.82 -3.00
N ASP A 71 2.11 -1.10 -3.79
CA ASP A 71 2.82 -1.68 -4.91
C ASP A 71 4.21 -2.08 -4.41
N SER A 72 4.44 -3.38 -4.30
CA SER A 72 5.71 -3.87 -3.76
C SER A 72 6.90 -3.57 -4.66
N MET A 73 6.65 -3.15 -5.87
CA MET A 73 7.73 -2.74 -6.78
C MET A 73 8.21 -1.34 -6.43
N GLN A 74 7.43 -0.58 -5.68
CA GLN A 74 7.78 0.79 -5.32
C GLN A 74 8.13 0.99 -3.86
N ILE A 75 7.57 0.18 -2.96
CA ILE A 75 7.82 0.36 -1.54
C ILE A 75 7.71 -0.97 -0.80
N ALA A 76 8.53 -1.17 0.19
CA ALA A 76 8.51 -2.38 0.99
C ALA A 76 7.64 -2.21 2.23
N GLN A 77 7.14 -3.31 2.76
CA GLN A 77 6.33 -3.28 3.97
C GLN A 77 7.07 -2.62 5.13
N ALA A 78 8.36 -2.90 5.26
CA ALA A 78 9.14 -2.34 6.35
C ALA A 78 9.17 -0.82 6.27
N ASN A 79 9.26 -0.27 5.08
CA ASN A 79 9.29 1.18 4.92
C ASN A 79 7.98 1.80 5.35
N ILE A 80 6.86 1.12 5.08
CA ILE A 80 5.56 1.61 5.50
C ILE A 80 5.48 1.63 7.02
N ARG A 81 5.92 0.56 7.67
CA ARG A 81 5.91 0.51 9.12
C ARG A 81 6.80 1.57 9.74
N TYR A 82 8.00 1.76 9.20
CA TYR A 82 8.90 2.75 9.74
C TYR A 82 8.38 4.17 9.54
N ALA A 83 7.71 4.44 8.44
CA ALA A 83 7.15 5.76 8.20
C ALA A 83 6.11 6.11 9.26
N ILE A 84 5.28 5.14 9.63
CA ILE A 84 4.27 5.34 10.65
C ILE A 84 4.93 5.52 12.02
N ASP A 85 5.93 4.70 12.31
CA ASP A 85 6.62 4.75 13.57
C ASP A 85 7.31 6.11 13.78
N GLU A 86 7.85 6.66 12.72
CA GLU A 86 8.51 7.95 12.78
C GLU A 86 7.58 9.10 13.14
N LYS A 87 6.29 8.92 12.92
CA LYS A 87 5.32 9.93 13.26
C LYS A 87 4.87 9.82 14.71
N GLY A 88 5.43 8.87 15.44
CA GLY A 88 5.08 8.70 16.84
C GLY A 88 3.96 7.73 17.10
N VAL A 89 3.51 7.00 16.09
CA VAL A 89 2.47 6.00 16.28
C VAL A 89 3.16 4.64 16.42
N LYS A 90 2.98 4.01 17.57
CA LYS A 90 3.65 2.74 17.81
C LYS A 90 3.18 1.65 16.88
N VAL A 91 4.11 0.95 16.29
CA VAL A 91 3.83 -0.11 15.33
C VAL A 91 4.43 -1.42 15.83
N ALA A 92 3.68 -2.50 15.71
CA ALA A 92 4.21 -3.82 16.04
C ALA A 92 4.91 -4.35 14.81
N PHE A 93 6.19 -4.63 14.95
CA PHE A 93 6.96 -5.16 13.83
C PHE A 93 7.00 -6.69 13.90
N PRO A 94 7.11 -7.36 12.75
CA PRO A 94 7.18 -8.82 12.74
C PRO A 94 8.40 -9.32 13.50
N ALA A 95 8.32 -10.52 13.99
CA ALA A 95 9.42 -11.11 14.73
C ALA A 95 10.63 -11.22 13.82
N LYS A 96 11.84 -10.99 14.37
CA LYS A 96 12.99 -11.06 13.60
C LYS A 96 13.31 -12.37 13.06
N THR A 97 12.99 -13.42 13.75
CA THR A 97 13.29 -14.73 13.26
C THR A 97 12.63 -15.00 11.96
N ASP A 98 11.51 -14.36 11.69
CA ASP A 98 10.83 -14.60 10.46
C ASP A 98 11.70 -14.17 9.33
N ASN A 99 12.47 -13.17 9.53
CA ASN A 99 13.27 -12.66 8.49
C ASN A 99 14.26 -13.60 8.05
N ARG A 100 14.80 -14.33 8.93
CA ARG A 100 15.79 -15.11 8.56
C ARG A 100 15.36 -16.22 7.96
N ALA A 101 14.28 -16.68 8.36
CA ALA A 101 13.81 -17.87 7.77
C ALA A 101 13.66 -17.61 6.31
N GLY A 102 13.38 -16.43 6.00
CA GLY A 102 13.18 -16.11 4.64
C GLY A 102 14.41 -16.07 3.82
N HIS A 103 15.48 -16.27 4.36
CA HIS A 103 16.60 -16.16 3.54
C HIS A 103 17.55 -17.15 3.78
#